data_f9ff87ec59f13b251017d43dd3f81e7b
#
_entry.id   f9ff87ec59f13b251017d43dd3f81e7b
#
_cell.length_a   1.000
_cell.length_b   1.000
_cell.length_c   1.000
_cell.angle_alpha   90.00
_cell.angle_beta   90.00
_cell.angle_gamma   90.00
#
_symmetry.space_group_name_H-M   'P 1'
#
loop_
_entity.id
_entity.type
_entity.pdbx_description
1 polymer ?
#
loop_
_entity_poly.entity_id
_entity_poly.type
_entity_poly.pdbx_seq_one_letter_code
_entity_poly.pdbx_strand_id
1 'polypeptide(L)'
;MRKSIVLRSSLSLLLLAGMATSLGCKPKAVRGGPGTENPNLDSGAMSTTLDRVDIDYLVEENLKAMFASAWWARDVQGSMSNPPIVAIWPIKNATSQHLDDQMLTMLSQIETQLVNSGAVSVVSRERQAEMVEEAQLQNSDLFDPATAARLGAQLGAKYYVTGKVTSNDERFDGERRLQYSLFVQVIEVETSLIKFQFTSERTKAIVR
;
A
#
# COMPACT_ATOMS: atom_id res chain seq x y z
N MET A 1 16.70 4.45 -91.77
CA MET A 1 15.27 4.03 -91.62
C MET A 1 14.97 3.87 -90.13
N ARG A 2 14.16 4.79 -89.56
CA ARG A 2 12.96 4.59 -88.75
C ARG A 2 13.04 3.42 -87.73
N LYS A 3 12.97 3.62 -86.47
CA LYS A 3 11.97 3.91 -85.47
C LYS A 3 12.52 3.30 -84.20
N SER A 4 12.29 3.70 -82.96
CA SER A 4 11.20 4.42 -82.28
C SER A 4 11.65 4.76 -80.93
N ILE A 5 11.55 6.01 -80.58
CA ILE A 5 11.50 6.54 -79.27
C ILE A 5 10.03 6.39 -78.87
N VAL A 6 9.71 5.71 -77.79
CA VAL A 6 8.59 5.91 -76.85
C VAL A 6 8.57 4.69 -75.92
N LEU A 7 9.04 4.81 -74.72
CA LEU A 7 8.51 4.16 -73.50
C LEU A 7 9.42 4.47 -72.29
N ARG A 8 9.48 5.69 -71.91
CA ARG A 8 10.19 6.05 -70.63
C ARG A 8 9.47 7.19 -69.89
N SER A 9 8.15 7.11 -69.73
CA SER A 9 7.44 8.15 -68.96
C SER A 9 6.28 7.69 -68.08
N SER A 10 6.22 6.44 -67.66
CA SER A 10 5.14 5.91 -66.81
C SER A 10 5.60 5.23 -65.51
N LEU A 11 6.88 5.38 -65.14
CA LEU A 11 7.36 4.73 -63.88
C LEU A 11 7.74 5.71 -62.76
N SER A 12 7.48 7.02 -62.95
CA SER A 12 7.84 8.04 -61.94
C SER A 12 6.66 8.58 -61.10
N LEU A 13 5.44 8.06 -61.28
CA LEU A 13 4.24 8.58 -60.59
C LEU A 13 3.67 7.65 -59.53
N LEU A 14 4.33 6.55 -59.18
CA LEU A 14 3.84 5.55 -58.21
C LEU A 14 4.64 5.52 -56.91
N LEU A 15 5.58 6.43 -56.67
CA LEU A 15 6.44 6.47 -55.48
C LEU A 15 6.12 7.59 -54.50
N LEU A 16 5.01 8.35 -54.68
CA LEU A 16 4.63 9.48 -53.79
C LEU A 16 3.39 9.23 -52.94
N ALA A 17 2.84 8.03 -52.89
CA ALA A 17 1.62 7.71 -52.13
C ALA A 17 1.87 6.89 -50.85
N GLY A 18 3.09 6.84 -50.34
CA GLY A 18 3.48 5.99 -49.19
C GLY A 18 3.85 6.72 -47.89
N MET A 19 3.71 8.03 -47.77
CA MET A 19 3.88 8.73 -46.51
C MET A 19 2.53 8.88 -45.82
N ALA A 20 1.93 7.77 -45.41
CA ALA A 20 0.90 7.76 -44.40
C ALA A 20 1.57 8.22 -43.08
N THR A 21 1.38 9.49 -42.70
CA THR A 21 1.76 10.05 -41.42
C THR A 21 1.08 9.22 -40.34
N SER A 22 1.84 8.39 -39.66
CA SER A 22 1.45 7.81 -38.39
C SER A 22 1.33 9.00 -37.40
N LEU A 23 0.14 9.55 -37.32
CA LEU A 23 -0.29 10.42 -36.20
C LEU A 23 -0.35 9.51 -34.97
N GLY A 24 0.82 9.12 -34.45
CA GLY A 24 0.94 8.45 -33.18
C GLY A 24 0.38 9.40 -32.14
N CYS A 25 -0.79 9.07 -31.57
CA CYS A 25 -1.28 9.74 -30.38
C CYS A 25 -0.18 9.65 -29.31
N LYS A 26 0.49 10.78 -29.04
CA LYS A 26 1.48 10.82 -27.95
C LYS A 26 0.71 10.63 -26.64
N PRO A 27 1.15 9.72 -25.77
CA PRO A 27 0.53 9.58 -24.46
C PRO A 27 0.58 10.91 -23.72
N LYS A 28 -0.57 11.33 -23.17
CA LYS A 28 -0.71 12.58 -22.40
C LYS A 28 -0.95 12.21 -20.94
N ALA A 29 -0.19 12.82 -20.03
CA ALA A 29 -0.48 12.73 -18.61
C ALA A 29 -1.74 13.58 -18.31
N VAL A 30 -2.65 13.02 -17.52
CA VAL A 30 -3.86 13.69 -17.03
C VAL A 30 -3.91 13.61 -15.51
N ARG A 31 -4.61 14.55 -14.88
CA ARG A 31 -4.82 14.57 -13.43
C ARG A 31 -6.12 13.86 -13.08
N GLY A 32 -6.09 13.04 -12.00
CA GLY A 32 -7.25 12.43 -11.39
C GLY A 32 -7.75 13.20 -10.17
N GLY A 33 -8.96 12.85 -9.70
CA GLY A 33 -9.58 13.39 -8.50
C GLY A 33 -10.57 14.54 -8.74
N PRO A 34 -11.31 14.96 -7.72
CA PRO A 34 -12.35 15.98 -7.82
C PRO A 34 -11.84 17.28 -8.42
N GLY A 35 -12.59 17.88 -9.36
CA GLY A 35 -12.25 19.15 -10.01
C GLY A 35 -11.15 19.07 -11.07
N THR A 36 -10.76 17.87 -11.50
CA THR A 36 -9.74 17.64 -12.53
C THR A 36 -10.33 17.18 -13.87
N GLU A 37 -9.45 17.02 -14.90
CA GLU A 37 -9.82 16.55 -16.24
C GLU A 37 -10.47 15.15 -16.22
N ASN A 38 -10.10 14.28 -15.27
CA ASN A 38 -10.65 12.95 -15.10
C ASN A 38 -10.94 12.65 -13.61
N PRO A 39 -12.13 13.04 -13.10
CA PRO A 39 -12.47 12.86 -11.69
C PRO A 39 -12.42 11.41 -11.20
N ASN A 40 -12.66 10.45 -12.08
CA ASN A 40 -12.74 9.02 -11.77
C ASN A 40 -11.47 8.23 -12.14
N LEU A 41 -10.36 8.92 -12.40
CA LEU A 41 -9.12 8.25 -12.84
C LEU A 41 -8.66 7.18 -11.83
N ASP A 42 -8.80 7.46 -10.54
CA ASP A 42 -8.34 6.59 -9.46
C ASP A 42 -9.39 5.53 -9.05
N SER A 43 -10.61 5.56 -9.60
CA SER A 43 -11.69 4.65 -9.18
C SER A 43 -11.59 3.25 -9.78
N GLY A 44 -10.92 3.12 -10.92
CA GLY A 44 -10.75 1.85 -11.64
C GLY A 44 -9.42 1.18 -11.32
N ALA A 45 -9.45 -0.13 -11.05
CA ALA A 45 -8.23 -0.92 -10.89
C ALA A 45 -7.51 -1.09 -12.25
N MET A 46 -6.31 -0.56 -12.38
CA MET A 46 -5.49 -0.72 -13.59
C MET A 46 -4.71 -2.05 -13.62
N SER A 47 -4.56 -2.69 -12.47
CA SER A 47 -3.86 -3.97 -12.33
C SER A 47 -4.38 -4.72 -11.09
N THR A 48 -3.91 -5.95 -10.89
CA THR A 48 -4.19 -6.72 -9.67
C THR A 48 -3.22 -6.39 -8.52
N THR A 49 -2.25 -5.51 -8.71
CA THR A 49 -1.35 -5.05 -7.63
C THR A 49 -2.12 -4.12 -6.67
N LEU A 50 -1.71 -4.09 -5.41
CA LEU A 50 -2.26 -3.13 -4.44
C LEU A 50 -2.05 -1.70 -4.93
N ASP A 51 -3.13 -0.96 -5.05
CA ASP A 51 -3.12 0.48 -5.33
C ASP A 51 -3.57 1.30 -4.10
N ARG A 52 -3.60 2.62 -4.26
CA ARG A 52 -3.96 3.53 -3.18
C ARG A 52 -5.37 3.29 -2.64
N VAL A 53 -6.33 3.02 -3.50
CA VAL A 53 -7.74 2.79 -3.09
C VAL A 53 -7.87 1.52 -2.26
N ASP A 54 -7.11 0.48 -2.61
CA ASP A 54 -7.08 -0.76 -1.83
C ASP A 54 -6.44 -0.54 -0.46
N ILE A 55 -5.35 0.22 -0.42
CA ILE A 55 -4.64 0.56 0.83
C ILE A 55 -5.54 1.38 1.76
N ASP A 56 -6.16 2.44 1.22
CA ASP A 56 -7.09 3.30 1.96
C ASP A 56 -8.19 2.44 2.62
N TYR A 57 -8.81 1.55 1.84
CA TYR A 57 -9.85 0.65 2.33
C TYR A 57 -9.34 -0.31 3.42
N LEU A 58 -8.21 -0.99 3.17
CA LEU A 58 -7.66 -1.98 4.12
C LEU A 58 -7.29 -1.34 5.46
N VAL A 59 -6.67 -0.16 5.42
CA VAL A 59 -6.29 0.59 6.63
C VAL A 59 -7.51 1.14 7.34
N GLU A 60 -8.45 1.75 6.62
CA GLU A 60 -9.67 2.32 7.20
C GLU A 60 -10.50 1.27 7.95
N GLU A 61 -10.74 0.09 7.36
CA GLU A 61 -11.50 -0.99 8.01
C GLU A 61 -10.78 -1.52 9.27
N ASN A 62 -9.44 -1.64 9.25
CA ASN A 62 -8.68 -2.03 10.42
C ASN A 62 -8.77 -1.00 11.55
N LEU A 63 -8.62 0.29 11.22
CA LEU A 63 -8.68 1.36 12.22
C LEU A 63 -10.09 1.55 12.77
N LYS A 64 -11.11 1.43 11.94
CA LYS A 64 -12.52 1.45 12.36
C LYS A 64 -12.80 0.34 13.37
N ALA A 65 -12.35 -0.89 13.08
CA ALA A 65 -12.48 -2.00 14.02
C ALA A 65 -11.68 -1.77 15.31
N MET A 66 -10.48 -1.20 15.20
CA MET A 66 -9.62 -0.84 16.35
C MET A 66 -10.32 0.18 17.26
N PHE A 67 -10.82 1.27 16.70
CA PHE A 67 -11.50 2.34 17.47
C PHE A 67 -12.83 1.89 18.07
N ALA A 68 -13.49 0.90 17.49
CA ALA A 68 -14.70 0.29 18.05
C ALA A 68 -14.41 -0.83 19.06
N SER A 69 -13.15 -1.19 19.30
CA SER A 69 -12.80 -2.33 20.13
C SER A 69 -12.96 -2.04 21.65
N ALA A 70 -13.15 -3.11 22.41
CA ALA A 70 -13.21 -3.03 23.88
C ALA A 70 -11.88 -2.54 24.48
N TRP A 71 -10.75 -2.86 23.86
CA TRP A 71 -9.44 -2.33 24.26
C TRP A 71 -9.40 -0.80 24.13
N TRP A 72 -9.81 -0.27 22.97
CA TRP A 72 -9.81 1.17 22.73
C TRP A 72 -10.68 1.92 23.74
N ALA A 73 -11.89 1.41 23.98
CA ALA A 73 -12.82 2.03 24.93
C ALA A 73 -12.32 2.03 26.37
N ARG A 74 -11.71 0.92 26.83
CA ARG A 74 -11.29 0.78 28.23
C ARG A 74 -9.90 1.34 28.52
N ASP A 75 -8.92 0.96 27.66
CA ASP A 75 -7.51 1.18 27.97
C ASP A 75 -6.98 2.48 27.33
N VAL A 76 -7.62 2.97 26.27
CA VAL A 76 -7.25 4.21 25.60
C VAL A 76 -8.16 5.36 26.04
N GLN A 77 -9.46 5.30 25.73
CA GLN A 77 -10.40 6.36 26.11
C GLN A 77 -10.56 6.50 27.62
N GLY A 78 -10.47 5.41 28.38
CA GLY A 78 -10.46 5.45 29.84
C GLY A 78 -9.22 6.13 30.43
N SER A 79 -8.19 6.39 29.64
CA SER A 79 -6.91 7.00 30.07
C SER A 79 -6.66 8.38 29.48
N MET A 80 -7.69 9.13 29.09
CA MET A 80 -7.55 10.44 28.40
C MET A 80 -6.75 11.49 29.19
N SER A 81 -6.71 11.41 30.52
CA SER A 81 -5.87 12.27 31.34
C SER A 81 -4.37 11.96 31.25
N ASN A 82 -4.02 10.77 30.84
CA ASN A 82 -2.65 10.30 30.59
C ASN A 82 -2.66 9.33 29.41
N PRO A 83 -2.68 9.85 28.16
CA PRO A 83 -2.77 9.05 26.95
C PRO A 83 -1.65 8.01 26.88
N PRO A 84 -1.94 6.74 26.56
CA PRO A 84 -0.91 5.72 26.46
C PRO A 84 0.01 6.00 25.27
N ILE A 85 1.28 5.70 25.46
CA ILE A 85 2.30 5.80 24.40
C ILE A 85 2.23 4.54 23.54
N VAL A 86 2.14 4.73 22.24
CA VAL A 86 2.04 3.68 21.23
C VAL A 86 3.23 3.77 20.25
N ALA A 87 3.92 2.67 20.05
CA ALA A 87 4.88 2.50 19.00
C ALA A 87 4.22 1.81 17.78
N ILE A 88 4.58 2.20 16.54
CA ILE A 88 4.09 1.54 15.33
C ILE A 88 5.23 0.76 14.73
N TRP A 89 5.13 -0.57 14.76
CA TRP A 89 6.14 -1.47 14.23
C TRP A 89 5.96 -1.67 12.72
N PRO A 90 7.02 -1.99 11.97
CA PRO A 90 6.89 -2.25 10.54
C PRO A 90 5.85 -3.35 10.25
N ILE A 91 5.02 -3.12 9.23
CA ILE A 91 4.10 -4.12 8.71
C ILE A 91 4.90 -5.08 7.82
N LYS A 92 4.80 -6.38 8.09
CA LYS A 92 5.51 -7.41 7.32
C LYS A 92 4.83 -7.62 5.96
N ASN A 93 5.60 -7.53 4.88
CA ASN A 93 5.17 -8.03 3.59
C ASN A 93 5.35 -9.55 3.55
N ALA A 94 4.24 -10.30 3.63
CA ALA A 94 4.19 -11.75 3.51
C ALA A 94 3.55 -12.20 2.19
N THR A 95 3.55 -11.32 1.18
CA THR A 95 3.14 -11.62 -0.20
C THR A 95 4.35 -12.02 -1.05
N SER A 96 4.10 -12.52 -2.25
CA SER A 96 5.14 -12.74 -3.26
C SER A 96 5.48 -11.49 -4.09
N GLN A 97 4.84 -10.35 -3.79
CA GLN A 97 5.00 -9.10 -4.53
C GLN A 97 5.95 -8.14 -3.82
N HIS A 98 6.58 -7.27 -4.60
CA HIS A 98 7.36 -6.16 -4.07
C HIS A 98 6.41 -4.99 -3.73
N LEU A 99 6.22 -4.71 -2.44
CA LEU A 99 5.22 -3.76 -1.93
C LEU A 99 5.82 -2.72 -0.97
N ASP A 100 7.10 -2.38 -1.10
CA ASP A 100 7.78 -1.52 -0.12
C ASP A 100 7.12 -0.15 0.02
N ASP A 101 6.80 0.51 -1.09
CA ASP A 101 6.13 1.82 -1.08
C ASP A 101 4.72 1.73 -0.51
N GLN A 102 3.99 0.64 -0.81
CA GLN A 102 2.67 0.37 -0.27
C GLN A 102 2.72 0.15 1.25
N MET A 103 3.74 -0.57 1.74
CA MET A 103 3.95 -0.76 3.18
C MET A 103 4.20 0.57 3.90
N LEU A 104 5.05 1.43 3.34
CA LEU A 104 5.31 2.76 3.88
C LEU A 104 4.05 3.64 3.88
N THR A 105 3.24 3.55 2.84
CA THR A 105 1.96 4.27 2.74
C THR A 105 0.99 3.80 3.83
N MET A 106 0.82 2.50 4.02
CA MET A 106 -0.03 1.93 5.09
C MET A 106 0.41 2.39 6.47
N LEU A 107 1.72 2.33 6.76
CA LEU A 107 2.29 2.79 8.02
C LEU A 107 2.00 4.28 8.27
N SER A 108 2.19 5.12 7.25
CA SER A 108 1.94 6.56 7.35
C SER A 108 0.47 6.89 7.59
N GLN A 109 -0.43 6.13 7.00
CA GLN A 109 -1.87 6.31 7.22
C GLN A 109 -2.28 5.89 8.63
N ILE A 110 -1.79 4.73 9.12
CA ILE A 110 -2.05 4.27 10.49
C ILE A 110 -1.53 5.29 11.50
N GLU A 111 -0.29 5.75 11.33
CA GLU A 111 0.32 6.78 12.17
C GLU A 111 -0.52 8.05 12.21
N THR A 112 -0.89 8.56 11.03
CA THR A 112 -1.68 9.78 10.89
C THR A 112 -3.03 9.67 11.62
N GLN A 113 -3.73 8.57 11.46
CA GLN A 113 -5.03 8.36 12.10
C GLN A 113 -4.91 8.21 13.63
N LEU A 114 -3.89 7.52 14.12
CA LEU A 114 -3.65 7.39 15.55
C LEU A 114 -3.27 8.73 16.19
N VAL A 115 -2.39 9.51 15.58
CA VAL A 115 -2.02 10.85 16.03
C VAL A 115 -3.24 11.77 16.04
N ASN A 116 -4.00 11.80 14.94
CA ASN A 116 -5.18 12.66 14.80
C ASN A 116 -6.34 12.26 15.71
N SER A 117 -6.37 11.03 16.23
CA SER A 117 -7.37 10.63 17.23
C SER A 117 -7.24 11.42 18.53
N GLY A 118 -6.05 11.95 18.84
CA GLY A 118 -5.73 12.66 20.10
C GLY A 118 -5.82 11.77 21.35
N ALA A 119 -6.14 10.48 21.22
CA ALA A 119 -6.36 9.57 22.32
C ALA A 119 -5.09 8.78 22.72
N VAL A 120 -4.05 8.81 21.89
CA VAL A 120 -2.76 8.17 22.14
C VAL A 120 -1.61 9.11 21.80
N SER A 121 -0.44 8.88 22.42
CA SER A 121 0.82 9.51 22.03
C SER A 121 1.60 8.53 21.18
N VAL A 122 1.92 8.90 19.94
CA VAL A 122 2.64 8.01 19.01
C VAL A 122 4.13 8.33 19.04
N VAL A 123 4.96 7.29 19.13
CA VAL A 123 6.44 7.44 19.08
C VAL A 123 6.87 7.81 17.66
N SER A 124 7.77 8.81 17.53
CA SER A 124 8.33 9.21 16.24
C SER A 124 8.99 8.04 15.50
N ARG A 125 8.67 7.90 14.21
CA ARG A 125 9.27 6.86 13.36
C ARG A 125 10.78 7.03 13.17
N GLU A 126 11.30 8.25 13.19
CA GLU A 126 12.74 8.50 13.11
C GLU A 126 13.47 7.85 14.29
N ARG A 127 12.93 8.05 15.50
CA ARG A 127 13.48 7.45 16.71
C ARG A 127 13.33 5.92 16.71
N GLN A 128 12.26 5.40 16.13
CA GLN A 128 12.11 3.95 15.93
C GLN A 128 13.09 3.41 14.91
N ALA A 129 13.35 4.14 13.81
CA ALA A 129 14.28 3.72 12.77
C ALA A 129 15.70 3.54 13.30
N GLU A 130 16.19 4.48 14.14
CA GLU A 130 17.50 4.37 14.80
C GLU A 130 17.59 3.09 15.64
N MET A 131 16.54 2.77 16.41
CA MET A 131 16.51 1.58 17.25
C MET A 131 16.35 0.28 16.45
N VAL A 132 15.62 0.32 15.33
CA VAL A 132 15.48 -0.80 14.39
C VAL A 132 16.83 -1.11 13.74
N GLU A 133 17.58 -0.08 13.31
CA GLU A 133 18.90 -0.24 12.74
C GLU A 133 19.88 -0.88 13.77
N GLU A 134 19.84 -0.42 15.00
CA GLU A 134 20.65 -1.03 16.08
C GLU A 134 20.27 -2.51 16.32
N ALA A 135 18.97 -2.84 16.32
CA ALA A 135 18.51 -4.22 16.47
C ALA A 135 18.92 -5.10 15.29
N GLN A 136 18.91 -4.58 14.06
CA GLN A 136 19.41 -5.30 12.88
C GLN A 136 20.91 -5.58 12.95
N LEU A 137 21.71 -4.62 13.42
CA LEU A 137 23.15 -4.82 13.65
C LEU A 137 23.42 -5.94 14.67
N GLN A 138 22.50 -6.17 15.60
CA GLN A 138 22.56 -7.25 16.57
C GLN A 138 22.00 -8.59 16.04
N ASN A 139 21.70 -8.71 14.74
CA ASN A 139 21.07 -9.89 14.12
C ASN A 139 19.73 -10.31 14.76
N SER A 140 18.96 -9.35 15.25
CA SER A 140 17.65 -9.60 15.86
C SER A 140 16.55 -9.65 14.79
N ASP A 141 15.63 -10.62 14.88
CA ASP A 141 14.42 -10.62 14.04
C ASP A 141 13.44 -9.56 14.56
N LEU A 142 13.22 -8.51 13.76
CA LEU A 142 12.33 -7.40 14.09
C LEU A 142 10.85 -7.79 14.15
N PHE A 143 10.50 -8.92 13.55
CA PHE A 143 9.13 -9.45 13.57
C PHE A 143 8.91 -10.45 14.73
N ASP A 144 9.97 -10.75 15.49
CA ASP A 144 9.83 -11.52 16.72
C ASP A 144 9.18 -10.67 17.83
N PRO A 145 8.09 -11.17 18.46
CA PRO A 145 7.38 -10.43 19.51
C PRO A 145 8.25 -10.03 20.70
N ALA A 146 9.24 -10.83 21.07
CA ALA A 146 10.13 -10.53 22.20
C ALA A 146 11.07 -9.36 21.86
N THR A 147 11.58 -9.28 20.64
CA THR A 147 12.38 -8.15 20.16
C THR A 147 11.54 -6.88 20.10
N ALA A 148 10.32 -6.95 19.55
CA ALA A 148 9.40 -5.82 19.50
C ALA A 148 9.04 -5.30 20.90
N ALA A 149 8.78 -6.20 21.85
CA ALA A 149 8.49 -5.83 23.25
C ALA A 149 9.67 -5.12 23.93
N ARG A 150 10.90 -5.62 23.75
CA ARG A 150 12.12 -5.00 24.32
C ARG A 150 12.34 -3.58 23.78
N LEU A 151 12.25 -3.40 22.48
CA LEU A 151 12.40 -2.09 21.85
C LEU A 151 11.25 -1.15 22.22
N GLY A 152 10.03 -1.65 22.31
CA GLY A 152 8.90 -0.89 22.81
C GLY A 152 9.10 -0.36 24.22
N ALA A 153 9.64 -1.18 25.12
CA ALA A 153 9.97 -0.78 26.49
C ALA A 153 11.05 0.33 26.53
N GLN A 154 12.07 0.23 25.69
CA GLN A 154 13.11 1.28 25.57
C GLN A 154 12.55 2.62 25.07
N LEU A 155 11.51 2.59 24.23
CA LEU A 155 10.80 3.78 23.74
C LEU A 155 9.81 4.34 24.77
N GLY A 156 9.60 3.65 25.90
CA GLY A 156 8.57 3.98 26.88
C GLY A 156 7.15 3.71 26.37
N ALA A 157 7.00 2.91 25.31
CA ALA A 157 5.70 2.58 24.76
C ALA A 157 4.96 1.58 25.68
N LYS A 158 3.68 1.83 25.91
CA LYS A 158 2.79 0.88 26.59
C LYS A 158 2.26 -0.19 25.63
N TYR A 159 2.01 0.20 24.41
CA TYR A 159 1.53 -0.68 23.34
C TYR A 159 2.37 -0.53 22.10
N TYR A 160 2.42 -1.59 21.28
CA TYR A 160 2.88 -1.47 19.92
C TYR A 160 1.86 -2.05 18.95
N VAL A 161 1.70 -1.35 17.82
CA VAL A 161 0.90 -1.78 16.68
C VAL A 161 1.82 -2.47 15.68
N THR A 162 1.45 -3.67 15.24
CA THR A 162 2.17 -4.43 14.22
C THR A 162 1.19 -5.12 13.29
N GLY A 163 1.68 -5.70 12.21
CA GLY A 163 0.82 -6.40 11.27
C GLY A 163 1.56 -7.10 10.15
N LYS A 164 0.78 -7.67 9.26
CA LYS A 164 1.30 -8.27 8.02
C LYS A 164 0.29 -8.12 6.90
N VAL A 165 0.81 -8.00 5.66
CA VAL A 165 0.02 -8.15 4.44
C VAL A 165 0.29 -9.51 3.86
N THR A 166 -0.78 -10.24 3.51
CA THR A 166 -0.74 -11.51 2.79
C THR A 166 -1.52 -11.40 1.50
N SER A 167 -1.28 -12.29 0.55
CA SER A 167 -2.08 -12.39 -0.68
C SER A 167 -2.35 -13.84 -1.05
N ASN A 168 -3.54 -14.08 -1.63
CA ASN A 168 -3.94 -15.34 -2.24
C ASN A 168 -4.22 -15.11 -3.72
N ASP A 169 -3.47 -15.79 -4.62
CA ASP A 169 -3.59 -15.66 -6.09
C ASP A 169 -4.23 -16.92 -6.65
N GLU A 170 -5.47 -16.80 -7.11
CA GLU A 170 -6.22 -17.88 -7.71
C GLU A 170 -6.43 -17.64 -9.21
N ARG A 171 -6.29 -18.71 -10.00
CA ARG A 171 -6.49 -18.67 -11.45
C ARG A 171 -7.39 -19.81 -11.88
N PHE A 172 -8.44 -19.50 -12.58
CA PHE A 172 -9.37 -20.47 -13.11
C PHE A 172 -9.98 -19.98 -14.43
N ASP A 173 -10.00 -20.82 -15.44
CA ASP A 173 -10.64 -20.60 -16.76
C ASP A 173 -10.30 -19.23 -17.41
N GLY A 174 -9.04 -18.83 -17.30
CA GLY A 174 -8.53 -17.57 -17.85
C GLY A 174 -8.90 -16.31 -17.03
N GLU A 175 -9.59 -16.48 -15.92
CA GLU A 175 -9.78 -15.44 -14.92
C GLU A 175 -8.67 -15.53 -13.85
N ARG A 176 -8.31 -14.39 -13.28
CA ARG A 176 -7.37 -14.29 -12.17
C ARG A 176 -7.99 -13.47 -11.06
N ARG A 177 -8.01 -14.03 -9.85
CA ARG A 177 -8.45 -13.35 -8.64
C ARG A 177 -7.30 -13.26 -7.64
N LEU A 178 -7.02 -12.06 -7.17
CA LEU A 178 -6.00 -11.79 -6.17
C LEU A 178 -6.66 -11.13 -4.96
N GLN A 179 -6.61 -11.82 -3.82
CA GLN A 179 -7.10 -11.32 -2.54
C GLN A 179 -5.92 -10.87 -1.68
N TYR A 180 -6.02 -9.65 -1.15
CA TYR A 180 -5.10 -9.13 -0.16
C TYR A 180 -5.77 -9.08 1.20
N SER A 181 -5.01 -9.41 2.24
CA SER A 181 -5.46 -9.30 3.61
C SER A 181 -4.44 -8.50 4.40
N LEU A 182 -4.90 -7.44 5.09
CA LEU A 182 -4.11 -6.69 6.05
C LEU A 182 -4.53 -7.13 7.45
N PHE A 183 -3.65 -7.82 8.14
CA PHE A 183 -3.78 -8.19 9.52
C PHE A 183 -3.07 -7.17 10.42
N VAL A 184 -3.75 -6.64 11.42
CA VAL A 184 -3.21 -5.69 12.39
C VAL A 184 -3.44 -6.21 13.80
N GLN A 185 -2.42 -6.07 14.64
CA GLN A 185 -2.46 -6.39 16.08
C GLN A 185 -2.00 -5.20 16.91
N VAL A 186 -2.58 -5.07 18.10
CA VAL A 186 -2.05 -4.23 19.19
C VAL A 186 -1.62 -5.15 20.31
N ILE A 187 -0.40 -5.00 20.75
CA ILE A 187 0.23 -5.84 21.78
C ILE A 187 0.72 -4.93 22.91
N GLU A 188 0.45 -5.32 24.16
CA GLU A 188 0.97 -4.67 25.34
C GLU A 188 2.44 -5.05 25.53
N VAL A 189 3.31 -4.03 25.67
CA VAL A 189 4.77 -4.22 25.72
C VAL A 189 5.19 -5.04 26.95
N GLU A 190 4.65 -4.72 28.10
CA GLU A 190 5.05 -5.34 29.39
C GLU A 190 4.65 -6.80 29.49
N THR A 191 3.44 -7.14 29.02
CA THR A 191 2.87 -8.48 29.22
C THR A 191 2.90 -9.33 27.97
N SER A 192 3.21 -8.75 26.81
CA SER A 192 3.11 -9.37 25.47
C SER A 192 1.70 -9.88 25.14
N LEU A 193 0.67 -9.37 25.82
CA LEU A 193 -0.72 -9.74 25.57
C LEU A 193 -1.28 -9.00 24.37
N ILE A 194 -1.95 -9.75 23.50
CA ILE A 194 -2.70 -9.17 22.38
C ILE A 194 -3.95 -8.49 22.94
N LYS A 195 -4.05 -7.19 22.76
CA LYS A 195 -5.20 -6.37 23.19
C LYS A 195 -6.24 -6.18 22.10
N PHE A 196 -5.80 -6.20 20.86
CA PHE A 196 -6.65 -6.08 19.68
C PHE A 196 -6.01 -6.82 18.52
N GLN A 197 -6.85 -7.41 17.68
CA GLN A 197 -6.45 -7.90 16.36
C GLN A 197 -7.64 -7.89 15.42
N PHE A 198 -7.36 -7.58 14.15
CA PHE A 198 -8.37 -7.59 13.09
C PHE A 198 -7.71 -7.87 11.73
N THR A 199 -8.50 -8.38 10.80
CA THR A 199 -8.08 -8.59 9.41
C THR A 199 -9.09 -7.95 8.48
N SER A 200 -8.65 -7.02 7.65
CA SER A 200 -9.43 -6.52 6.52
C SER A 200 -9.00 -7.21 5.24
N GLU A 201 -9.91 -7.29 4.27
CA GLU A 201 -9.65 -7.99 3.00
C GLU A 201 -10.10 -7.15 1.80
N ARG A 202 -9.33 -7.24 0.71
CA ARG A 202 -9.63 -6.61 -0.56
C ARG A 202 -9.35 -7.56 -1.71
N THR A 203 -10.31 -7.70 -2.61
CA THR A 203 -10.19 -8.59 -3.78
C THR A 203 -10.15 -7.78 -5.06
N LYS A 204 -9.23 -8.16 -5.95
CA LYS A 204 -9.16 -7.69 -7.35
C LYS A 204 -9.21 -8.87 -8.28
N ALA A 205 -9.81 -8.69 -9.44
CA ALA A 205 -9.90 -9.73 -10.47
C ALA A 205 -9.61 -9.16 -11.86
N ILE A 206 -9.02 -9.98 -12.71
CA ILE A 206 -9.04 -9.81 -14.15
C ILE A 206 -10.14 -10.70 -14.67
N VAL A 207 -11.21 -10.08 -15.17
CA VAL A 207 -12.35 -10.74 -15.77
C VAL A 207 -12.33 -10.50 -17.28
N ARG A 208 -12.84 -11.46 -18.08
CA ARG A 208 -12.96 -11.35 -19.53
C ARG A 208 -14.33 -10.84 -19.95
#